data_5a4f795fb02e89c8bb03dbfa7398fff2
#
_entry.id   5a4f795fb02e89c8bb03dbfa7398fff2
#
_cell.length_a   1.000
_cell.length_b   1.000
_cell.length_c   1.000
_cell.angle_alpha   90.00
_cell.angle_beta   90.00
_cell.angle_gamma   90.00
#
_symmetry.space_group_name_H-M   'P 1'
#
loop_
_entity.id
_entity.type
_entity.pdbx_description
1 polymer ?
#
loop_
_entity_poly.entity_id
_entity_poly.type
_entity_poly.pdbx_seq_one_letter_code
_entity_poly.pdbx_strand_id
1 'polypeptide(L)'
;MRGISSKVTRGLPTQSRLQCVDNTGAKVVQLISVLNTGGTARRYPAGGVGDLIVVTVKKGTPETRRQIFHAVIVRQRRPFRRSDGTWVQFEDNACVIVNERGEVRGSDIKGPVSREAAERWPRIAATAKQIV
;
A
#
# COMPACT_ATOMS: atom_id res chain seq x y z
N MET A 1 -14.72 19.82 15.68
CA MET A 1 -15.65 18.67 15.67
C MET A 1 -14.99 17.52 14.92
N ARG A 2 -14.88 16.38 15.57
CA ARG A 2 -14.40 15.18 14.87
C ARG A 2 -15.53 14.62 14.03
N GLY A 3 -15.30 14.41 12.76
CA GLY A 3 -16.23 13.68 11.91
C GLY A 3 -16.32 12.20 12.28
N ILE A 4 -17.30 11.51 11.73
CA ILE A 4 -17.43 10.06 11.88
C ILE A 4 -16.25 9.39 11.20
N SER A 5 -15.56 8.47 11.90
CA SER A 5 -14.46 7.73 11.30
C SER A 5 -14.97 6.86 10.16
N SER A 6 -14.28 6.87 9.04
CA SER A 6 -14.61 6.03 7.90
C SER A 6 -13.45 5.08 7.61
N LYS A 7 -13.77 3.91 7.07
CA LYS A 7 -12.78 2.94 6.63
C LYS A 7 -12.51 3.14 5.14
N VAL A 8 -11.25 3.02 4.76
CA VAL A 8 -10.87 3.01 3.35
C VAL A 8 -11.45 1.78 2.67
N THR A 9 -12.07 1.96 1.52
CA THR A 9 -12.58 0.84 0.72
C THR A 9 -11.41 -0.03 0.27
N ARG A 10 -11.49 -1.33 0.55
CA ARG A 10 -10.45 -2.28 0.20
C ARG A 10 -10.57 -2.68 -1.27
N GLY A 11 -9.66 -2.19 -2.12
CA GLY A 11 -9.72 -2.38 -3.56
C GLY A 11 -8.79 -3.44 -4.12
N LEU A 12 -7.97 -4.08 -3.31
CA LEU A 12 -6.91 -4.98 -3.76
C LEU A 12 -7.02 -6.34 -3.07
N PRO A 13 -7.71 -7.32 -3.71
CA PRO A 13 -7.74 -8.69 -3.20
C PRO A 13 -6.40 -9.39 -3.39
N THR A 14 -6.26 -10.59 -2.82
CA THR A 14 -5.07 -11.42 -3.04
C THR A 14 -4.86 -11.71 -4.52
N GLN A 15 -3.60 -11.88 -4.91
CA GLN A 15 -3.14 -12.05 -6.30
C GLN A 15 -3.21 -10.77 -7.15
N SER A 16 -3.64 -9.65 -6.59
CA SER A 16 -3.55 -8.36 -7.29
C SER A 16 -2.10 -7.97 -7.50
N ARG A 17 -1.81 -7.37 -8.66
CA ARG A 17 -0.48 -6.85 -8.95
C ARG A 17 -0.44 -5.34 -8.69
N LEU A 18 0.62 -4.90 -8.03
CA LEU A 18 0.84 -3.50 -7.71
C LEU A 18 2.20 -3.07 -8.27
N GLN A 19 2.32 -1.78 -8.50
CA GLN A 19 3.61 -1.20 -8.82
C GLN A 19 4.35 -0.85 -7.54
N CYS A 20 5.63 -1.20 -7.49
CA CYS A 20 6.50 -0.76 -6.40
C CYS A 20 7.11 0.59 -6.81
N VAL A 21 6.87 1.61 -5.99
CA VAL A 21 7.24 2.99 -6.34
C VAL A 21 8.42 3.50 -5.53
N ASP A 22 9.13 2.62 -4.87
CA ASP A 22 10.37 2.96 -4.19
C ASP A 22 11.60 2.64 -5.06
N ASN A 23 12.79 2.89 -4.53
CA ASN A 23 14.05 2.64 -5.23
C ASN A 23 14.78 1.38 -4.78
N THR A 24 14.07 0.40 -4.24
CA THR A 24 14.65 -0.87 -3.78
C THR A 24 15.01 -1.82 -4.92
N GLY A 25 14.57 -1.53 -6.14
CA GLY A 25 14.79 -2.37 -7.31
C GLY A 25 13.61 -3.21 -7.75
N ALA A 26 12.62 -3.43 -6.90
CA ALA A 26 11.38 -4.09 -7.27
C ALA A 26 10.52 -3.15 -8.13
N LYS A 27 9.89 -3.69 -9.18
CA LYS A 27 9.02 -2.91 -10.07
C LYS A 27 7.56 -3.31 -9.97
N VAL A 28 7.28 -4.60 -10.08
CA VAL A 28 5.91 -5.14 -9.98
C VAL A 28 5.89 -6.21 -8.91
N VAL A 29 4.94 -6.12 -8.01
CA VAL A 29 4.74 -7.08 -6.93
C VAL A 29 3.33 -7.63 -6.97
N GLN A 30 3.16 -8.82 -6.43
CA GLN A 30 1.85 -9.48 -6.33
C GLN A 30 1.49 -9.67 -4.87
N LEU A 31 0.27 -9.29 -4.51
CA LEU A 31 -0.22 -9.37 -3.15
C LEU A 31 -0.47 -10.84 -2.77
N ILE A 32 0.12 -11.28 -1.67
CA ILE A 32 -0.08 -12.63 -1.13
C ILE A 32 -1.13 -12.60 -0.02
N SER A 33 -0.96 -11.71 0.95
CA SER A 33 -1.87 -11.63 2.08
C SER A 33 -1.90 -10.21 2.65
N VAL A 34 -2.92 -9.94 3.43
CA VAL A 34 -3.09 -8.65 4.13
C VAL A 34 -2.99 -8.93 5.62
N LEU A 35 -2.10 -8.22 6.31
CA LEU A 35 -1.88 -8.39 7.73
C LEU A 35 -2.96 -7.66 8.55
N ASN A 36 -3.26 -8.19 9.72
CA ASN A 36 -4.22 -7.62 10.67
C ASN A 36 -5.65 -7.50 10.13
N THR A 37 -6.02 -8.34 9.16
CA THR A 37 -7.41 -8.42 8.70
C THR A 37 -8.05 -9.69 9.20
N GLY A 38 -9.25 -9.55 9.76
CA GLY A 38 -10.11 -10.69 10.03
C GLY A 38 -10.65 -11.26 8.72
N GLY A 39 -10.75 -12.57 8.65
CA GLY A 39 -11.31 -13.25 7.49
C GLY A 39 -12.70 -13.80 7.78
N THR A 40 -13.49 -13.95 6.73
CA THR A 40 -14.74 -14.70 6.76
C THR A 40 -14.57 -15.92 5.87
N ALA A 41 -15.23 -17.02 6.20
CA ALA A 41 -15.17 -18.23 5.37
C ALA A 41 -15.52 -17.91 3.91
N ARG A 42 -14.72 -18.42 2.99
CA ARG A 42 -14.87 -18.25 1.53
C ARG A 42 -14.68 -16.83 1.00
N ARG A 43 -14.20 -15.90 1.82
CA ARG A 43 -13.90 -14.55 1.35
C ARG A 43 -12.39 -14.35 1.24
N TYR A 44 -11.94 -13.89 0.07
CA TYR A 44 -10.54 -13.52 -0.12
C TYR A 44 -10.21 -12.26 0.69
N PRO A 45 -9.06 -12.25 1.38
CA PRO A 45 -8.61 -11.02 2.03
C PRO A 45 -8.34 -9.95 0.99
N ALA A 46 -8.63 -8.70 1.33
CA ALA A 46 -8.40 -7.55 0.47
C ALA A 46 -7.78 -6.42 1.29
N GLY A 47 -6.91 -5.65 0.66
CA GLY A 47 -6.27 -4.50 1.26
C GLY A 47 -6.66 -3.20 0.60
N GLY A 48 -6.53 -2.11 1.31
CA GLY A 48 -6.69 -0.76 0.82
C GLY A 48 -5.51 0.11 1.19
N VAL A 49 -5.60 1.40 0.87
CA VAL A 49 -4.53 2.35 1.17
C VAL A 49 -4.22 2.36 2.67
N GLY A 50 -2.95 2.29 3.01
CA GLY A 50 -2.46 2.27 4.39
C GLY A 50 -2.36 0.89 5.03
N ASP A 51 -2.80 -0.17 4.36
CA ASP A 51 -2.71 -1.52 4.91
C ASP A 51 -1.31 -2.10 4.71
N LEU A 52 -0.84 -2.84 5.72
CA LEU A 52 0.39 -3.60 5.63
C LEU A 52 0.08 -4.95 4.99
N ILE A 53 0.81 -5.26 3.93
CA ILE A 53 0.59 -6.45 3.11
C ILE A 53 1.88 -7.25 2.96
N VAL A 54 1.73 -8.50 2.58
CA VAL A 54 2.85 -9.36 2.18
C VAL A 54 2.78 -9.54 0.68
N VAL A 55 3.90 -9.27 0.01
CA VAL A 55 3.97 -9.31 -1.46
C VAL A 55 5.16 -10.14 -1.93
N THR A 56 5.05 -10.67 -3.14
CA THR A 56 6.17 -11.30 -3.83
C THR A 56 6.53 -10.46 -5.07
N VAL A 57 7.81 -10.34 -5.35
CA VAL A 57 8.31 -9.56 -6.48
C VAL A 57 8.19 -10.37 -7.76
N LYS A 58 7.47 -9.85 -8.75
CA LYS A 58 7.30 -10.49 -10.05
C LYS A 58 8.24 -9.90 -11.10
N LYS A 59 8.50 -8.59 -11.05
CA LYS A 59 9.44 -7.91 -11.91
C LYS A 59 10.33 -7.01 -11.08
N GLY A 60 11.62 -7.02 -11.39
CA GLY A 60 12.59 -6.22 -10.68
C GLY A 60 14.00 -6.65 -11.00
N THR A 61 14.97 -6.18 -10.20
CA THR A 61 16.35 -6.60 -10.32
C THR A 61 16.49 -8.09 -9.96
N PRO A 62 17.53 -8.80 -10.46
CA PRO A 62 17.72 -10.20 -10.10
C PRO A 62 17.84 -10.45 -8.60
N GLU A 63 18.33 -9.48 -7.84
CA GLU A 63 18.48 -9.58 -6.38
C GLU A 63 17.14 -9.56 -5.65
N THR A 64 16.16 -8.81 -6.13
CA THR A 64 14.85 -8.68 -5.50
C THR A 64 13.82 -9.65 -6.06
N ARG A 65 14.07 -10.18 -7.23
CA ARG A 65 13.12 -11.04 -7.95
C ARG A 65 12.82 -12.33 -7.17
N ARG A 66 11.57 -12.74 -7.14
CA ARG A 66 11.06 -13.94 -6.44
C ARG A 66 11.19 -13.90 -4.92
N GLN A 67 11.54 -12.76 -4.35
CA GLN A 67 11.59 -12.59 -2.90
C GLN A 67 10.24 -12.15 -2.36
N ILE A 68 10.05 -12.38 -1.07
CA ILE A 68 8.83 -12.02 -0.35
C ILE A 68 9.18 -10.86 0.58
N PHE A 69 8.39 -9.79 0.51
CA PHE A 69 8.59 -8.60 1.33
C PHE A 69 7.28 -8.17 1.97
N HIS A 70 7.40 -7.40 3.04
CA HIS A 70 6.29 -6.61 3.55
C HIS A 70 6.21 -5.29 2.76
N ALA A 71 5.00 -4.80 2.56
CA ALA A 71 4.77 -3.56 1.85
C ALA A 71 3.55 -2.83 2.41
N VAL A 72 3.47 -1.53 2.16
CA VAL A 72 2.32 -0.71 2.52
C VAL A 72 1.73 -0.15 1.22
N ILE A 73 0.43 -0.27 1.06
CA ILE A 73 -0.28 0.28 -0.10
C ILE A 73 -0.37 1.80 0.08
N VAL A 74 0.17 2.55 -0.88
CA VAL A 74 0.18 4.01 -0.85
C VAL A 74 -0.79 4.65 -1.82
N ARG A 75 -1.21 3.93 -2.86
CA ARG A 75 -2.21 4.38 -3.84
C ARG A 75 -3.08 3.21 -4.27
N GLN A 76 -4.36 3.49 -4.56
CA GLN A 76 -5.26 2.50 -5.15
C GLN A 76 -6.13 3.14 -6.22
N ARG A 77 -6.49 2.38 -7.25
CA ARG A 77 -7.36 2.84 -8.32
C ARG A 77 -8.82 2.92 -7.89
N ARG A 78 -9.24 2.04 -7.00
CA ARG A 78 -10.62 2.06 -6.51
C ARG A 78 -10.87 3.31 -5.68
N PRO A 79 -11.91 4.10 -5.98
CA PRO A 79 -12.23 5.28 -5.18
C PRO A 79 -12.55 4.92 -3.73
N PHE A 80 -12.12 5.76 -2.81
CA PHE A 80 -12.49 5.63 -1.41
C PHE A 80 -12.92 6.99 -0.87
N ARG A 81 -13.80 6.94 0.12
CA ARG A 81 -14.35 8.13 0.74
C ARG A 81 -13.58 8.45 2.02
N ARG A 82 -13.21 9.71 2.18
CA ARG A 82 -12.63 10.22 3.42
C ARG A 82 -13.73 10.67 4.38
N SER A 83 -13.36 10.82 5.66
CA SER A 83 -14.30 11.23 6.71
C SER A 83 -14.94 12.58 6.48
N ASP A 84 -14.28 13.47 5.73
CA ASP A 84 -14.83 14.79 5.35
C ASP A 84 -15.81 14.74 4.17
N GLY A 85 -16.05 13.58 3.59
CA GLY A 85 -16.92 13.40 2.44
C GLY A 85 -16.21 13.45 1.09
N THR A 86 -14.92 13.74 1.07
CA THR A 86 -14.14 13.80 -0.19
C THR A 86 -13.86 12.40 -0.71
N TRP A 87 -14.06 12.19 -2.01
CA TRP A 87 -13.69 10.94 -2.69
C TRP A 87 -12.31 11.09 -3.31
N VAL A 88 -11.49 10.05 -3.15
CA VAL A 88 -10.12 10.02 -3.67
C VAL A 88 -9.94 8.81 -4.55
N GLN A 89 -9.30 9.01 -5.71
CA GLN A 89 -8.99 7.97 -6.67
C GLN A 89 -7.63 8.27 -7.29
N PHE A 90 -6.78 7.24 -7.37
CA PHE A 90 -5.49 7.35 -8.04
C PHE A 90 -5.52 6.61 -9.38
N GLU A 91 -4.55 6.89 -10.24
CA GLU A 91 -4.46 6.26 -11.56
C GLU A 91 -3.96 4.81 -11.50
N ASP A 92 -3.24 4.44 -10.45
CA ASP A 92 -2.62 3.14 -10.32
C ASP A 92 -2.74 2.58 -8.90
N ASN A 93 -2.39 1.31 -8.76
CA ASN A 93 -2.20 0.67 -7.46
C ASN A 93 -0.70 0.63 -7.19
N ALA A 94 -0.27 1.24 -6.11
CA ALA A 94 1.16 1.35 -5.79
C ALA A 94 1.42 1.02 -4.34
N CYS A 95 2.59 0.46 -4.09
CA CYS A 95 3.04 0.11 -2.75
C CYS A 95 4.50 0.48 -2.56
N VAL A 96 4.93 0.50 -1.31
CA VAL A 96 6.30 0.76 -0.90
C VAL A 96 6.75 -0.40 -0.02
N ILE A 97 7.93 -0.93 -0.28
CA ILE A 97 8.48 -2.04 0.51
C ILE A 97 8.94 -1.52 1.86
N VAL A 98 8.50 -2.19 2.90
CA VAL A 98 8.87 -1.88 4.28
C VAL A 98 9.35 -3.15 4.99
N ASN A 99 9.94 -3.00 6.17
CA ASN A 99 10.22 -4.13 7.02
C ASN A 99 9.02 -4.44 7.93
N GLU A 100 9.13 -5.43 8.80
CA GLU A 100 8.04 -5.82 9.71
C GLU A 100 7.62 -4.69 10.66
N ARG A 101 8.51 -3.73 10.92
CA ARG A 101 8.26 -2.60 11.81
C ARG A 101 7.64 -1.39 11.09
N GLY A 102 7.45 -1.47 9.79
CA GLY A 102 6.93 -0.37 9.00
C GLY A 102 7.97 0.64 8.54
N GLU A 103 9.25 0.33 8.69
CA GLU A 103 10.33 1.19 8.20
C GLU A 103 10.57 0.95 6.71
N VAL A 104 10.66 2.02 5.93
CA VAL A 104 10.93 1.92 4.49
C VAL A 104 12.34 1.41 4.23
N ARG A 105 12.47 0.52 3.26
CA ARG A 105 13.78 0.03 2.82
C ARG A 105 14.45 0.97 1.83
N GLY A 106 13.65 1.62 0.99
CA GLY A 106 14.16 2.58 0.02
C GLY A 106 14.33 3.97 0.62
N SER A 107 15.04 4.82 -0.10
CA SER A 107 15.27 6.21 0.29
C SER A 107 14.38 7.21 -0.45
N ASP A 108 13.63 6.76 -1.44
CA ASP A 108 12.84 7.63 -2.31
C ASP A 108 11.52 6.94 -2.68
N ILE A 109 10.45 7.74 -2.76
CA ILE A 109 9.13 7.28 -3.19
C ILE A 109 8.70 8.13 -4.38
N LYS A 110 8.37 7.47 -5.50
CA LYS A 110 7.94 8.14 -6.73
C LYS A 110 6.44 8.43 -6.69
N GLY A 111 6.08 9.67 -6.99
CA GLY A 111 4.70 10.09 -7.10
C GLY A 111 4.03 10.36 -5.76
N PRO A 112 2.72 10.64 -5.78
CA PRO A 112 1.98 11.00 -4.57
C PRO A 112 1.75 9.80 -3.65
N VAL A 113 1.66 10.08 -2.37
CA VAL A 113 1.32 9.11 -1.32
C VAL A 113 0.01 9.56 -0.70
N SER A 114 -0.91 8.63 -0.48
CA SER A 114 -2.16 8.94 0.17
C SER A 114 -1.95 9.36 1.62
N ARG A 115 -2.76 10.32 2.08
CA ARG A 115 -2.73 10.79 3.45
C ARG A 115 -2.95 9.67 4.47
N GLU A 116 -3.80 8.72 4.16
CA GLU A 116 -4.11 7.59 5.04
C GLU A 116 -2.86 6.73 5.30
N ALA A 117 -2.07 6.47 4.26
CA ALA A 117 -0.82 5.74 4.40
C ALA A 117 0.21 6.55 5.20
N ALA A 118 0.32 7.83 4.91
CA ALA A 118 1.28 8.71 5.59
C ALA A 118 0.98 8.87 7.09
N GLU A 119 -0.28 9.00 7.46
CA GLU A 119 -0.67 9.14 8.86
C GLU A 119 -0.44 7.87 9.67
N ARG A 120 -0.70 6.71 9.06
CA ARG A 120 -0.53 5.42 9.73
C ARG A 120 0.93 5.01 9.83
N TRP A 121 1.76 5.40 8.86
CA TRP A 121 3.15 4.99 8.76
C TRP A 121 4.07 6.23 8.70
N PRO A 122 4.56 6.72 9.86
CA PRO A 122 5.34 7.95 9.91
C PRO A 122 6.62 7.93 9.07
N ARG A 123 7.24 6.77 8.91
CA ARG A 123 8.45 6.64 8.08
C ARG A 123 8.16 6.87 6.60
N ILE A 124 7.00 6.43 6.14
CA ILE A 124 6.53 6.70 4.78
C ILE A 124 6.27 8.19 4.61
N ALA A 125 5.65 8.84 5.59
CA ALA A 125 5.42 10.27 5.56
C ALA A 125 6.72 11.07 5.45
N ALA A 126 7.75 10.65 6.16
CA ALA A 126 9.06 11.32 6.13
C ALA A 126 9.77 11.18 4.78
N THR A 127 9.55 10.06 4.08
CA THR A 127 10.18 9.79 2.79
C THR A 127 9.38 10.32 1.60
N ALA A 128 8.07 10.49 1.76
CA ALA A 128 7.18 10.93 0.68
C ALA A 128 7.49 12.36 0.25
N LYS A 129 7.53 12.58 -1.07
CA LYS A 129 7.71 13.92 -1.64
C LYS A 129 6.41 14.69 -1.70
N GLN A 130 5.28 14.00 -1.89
CA GLN A 130 3.96 14.61 -2.00
C GLN A 130 2.94 13.74 -1.27
N ILE A 131 2.18 14.35 -0.38
CA ILE A 131 1.10 13.69 0.34
C ILE A 131 -0.23 14.31 -0.10
N VAL A 132 -1.13 13.47 -0.57
CA VAL A 132 -2.43 13.91 -1.12
C VAL A 132 -3.59 13.50 -0.23
#